data_4a598db2d8b9387425025fe7936c2453
#
_entry.id   4a598db2d8b9387425025fe7936c2453
#
_cell.length_a   1.000
_cell.length_b   1.000
_cell.length_c   1.000
_cell.angle_alpha   90.00
_cell.angle_beta   90.00
_cell.angle_gamma   90.00
#
_symmetry.space_group_name_H-M   'P 1'
#
loop_
_entity.id
_entity.type
_entity.pdbx_description
1 polymer ?
#
loop_
_entity_poly.entity_id
_entity_poly.type
_entity_poly.pdbx_seq_one_letter_code
_entity_poly.pdbx_strand_id
1 'polypeptide(L)'
;MAKNEFDITSLTPEQRDARLALDVERLLRFGRKHKLIKDLDILVARNTLLDLLALAAPSEAKPPKEDPETPAALLDEMVELAAQKELFDGAVNQYRINFETRLMGALMPRESEVCKKFRKLYVKQGAKAATDWFYQLCVDTNYIRTAQIAKNIQWNTATPYGELEITINLTKPEKDPKTIALERLQPKSGYPACMLCKENIGYAGRINFPARQTHRIVPITLAGEQFYLQYSPYAYFHEHCIMLHD
;
A
#
# COMPACT_ATOMS: atom_id res chain seq x y z
N MET A 1 -17.67 17.89 18.64
CA MET A 1 -16.39 18.62 18.64
C MET A 1 -15.94 18.74 17.21
N ALA A 2 -15.88 19.95 16.67
CA ALA A 2 -15.49 20.21 15.29
C ALA A 2 -14.03 19.74 15.10
N LYS A 3 -13.80 18.78 14.18
CA LYS A 3 -12.47 18.56 13.62
C LYS A 3 -12.10 19.87 12.93
N ASN A 4 -11.09 20.58 13.43
CA ASN A 4 -10.38 21.56 12.63
C ASN A 4 -9.77 20.77 11.46
N GLU A 5 -10.48 20.66 10.36
CA GLU A 5 -9.91 20.29 9.08
C GLU A 5 -8.93 21.42 8.72
N PHE A 6 -7.67 21.15 8.95
CA PHE A 6 -6.60 22.04 8.55
C PHE A 6 -6.65 22.08 7.02
N ASP A 7 -6.99 23.23 6.45
CA ASP A 7 -7.08 23.38 5.00
C ASP A 7 -5.68 23.29 4.38
N ILE A 8 -5.33 22.11 3.89
CA ILE A 8 -4.04 21.85 3.26
C ILE A 8 -3.89 22.56 1.90
N THR A 9 -4.96 23.14 1.36
CA THR A 9 -4.93 23.81 0.04
C THR A 9 -4.36 25.21 0.10
N SER A 10 -4.27 25.81 1.31
CA SER A 10 -3.82 27.19 1.54
C SER A 10 -2.37 27.31 2.05
N LEU A 11 -1.59 26.22 2.11
CA LEU A 11 -0.23 26.22 2.64
C LEU A 11 0.76 26.91 1.69
N THR A 12 1.67 27.71 2.28
CA THR A 12 2.86 28.17 1.53
C THR A 12 3.79 27.00 1.20
N PRO A 13 4.72 27.13 0.23
CA PRO A 13 5.70 26.09 -0.07
C PRO A 13 6.48 25.63 1.17
N GLU A 14 6.93 26.56 2.02
CA GLU A 14 7.68 26.28 3.24
C GLU A 14 6.83 25.54 4.28
N GLN A 15 5.56 25.93 4.45
CA GLN A 15 4.62 25.27 5.35
C GLN A 15 4.31 23.84 4.88
N ARG A 16 4.18 23.65 3.56
CA ARG A 16 3.97 22.33 2.94
C ARG A 16 5.17 21.43 3.17
N ASP A 17 6.38 21.91 2.95
CA ASP A 17 7.60 21.13 3.18
C ASP A 17 7.78 20.78 4.65
N ALA A 18 7.52 21.71 5.58
CA ALA A 18 7.54 21.45 7.02
C ALA A 18 6.48 20.40 7.42
N ARG A 19 5.29 20.44 6.82
CA ARG A 19 4.22 19.46 7.06
C ARG A 19 4.62 18.08 6.55
N LEU A 20 5.11 17.99 5.32
CA LEU A 20 5.60 16.73 4.74
C LEU A 20 6.75 16.14 5.56
N ALA A 21 7.70 16.96 6.01
CA ALA A 21 8.79 16.50 6.87
C ALA A 21 8.27 15.92 8.21
N LEU A 22 7.24 16.54 8.80
CA LEU A 22 6.57 16.02 9.99
C LEU A 22 5.85 14.70 9.72
N ASP A 23 5.19 14.58 8.56
CA ASP A 23 4.47 13.37 8.16
C ASP A 23 5.43 12.20 7.87
N VAL A 24 6.64 12.48 7.39
CA VAL A 24 7.72 11.47 7.32
C VAL A 24 7.99 10.88 8.73
N GLU A 25 8.14 11.71 9.76
CA GLU A 25 8.38 11.23 11.11
C GLU A 25 7.17 10.45 11.69
N ARG A 26 5.95 10.86 11.35
CA ARG A 26 4.72 10.13 11.70
C ARG A 26 4.68 8.76 11.04
N LEU A 27 5.01 8.69 9.76
CA LEU A 27 5.03 7.44 8.99
C LEU A 27 6.12 6.49 9.48
N LEU A 28 7.31 6.99 9.80
CA LEU A 28 8.40 6.20 10.41
C LEU A 28 7.99 5.63 11.77
N ARG A 29 7.35 6.43 12.62
CA ARG A 29 6.84 5.98 13.91
C ARG A 29 5.78 4.90 13.75
N PHE A 30 4.85 5.07 12.79
CA PHE A 30 3.88 4.05 12.42
C PHE A 30 4.59 2.75 12.01
N GLY A 31 5.56 2.82 11.11
CA GLY A 31 6.33 1.66 10.65
C GLY A 31 7.05 0.90 11.78
N ARG A 32 7.59 1.62 12.76
CA ARG A 32 8.18 1.01 13.97
C ARG A 32 7.15 0.31 14.85
N LYS A 33 6.05 1.00 15.14
CA LYS A 33 4.95 0.48 15.97
C LYS A 33 4.39 -0.83 15.40
N HIS A 34 4.20 -0.89 14.08
CA HIS A 34 3.71 -2.05 13.34
C HIS A 34 4.81 -3.05 12.96
N LYS A 35 6.05 -2.82 13.39
CA LYS A 35 7.21 -3.72 13.14
C LYS A 35 7.49 -3.96 11.66
N LEU A 36 7.23 -2.95 10.83
CA LEU A 36 7.56 -2.95 9.41
C LEU A 36 9.07 -2.71 9.21
N ILE A 37 9.63 -1.77 9.99
CA ILE A 37 11.06 -1.43 10.00
C ILE A 37 11.64 -1.63 11.40
N LYS A 38 12.95 -1.88 11.47
CA LYS A 38 13.74 -1.96 12.69
C LYS A 38 14.39 -0.61 13.00
N ASP A 39 14.87 -0.42 14.21
CA ASP A 39 15.52 0.83 14.63
C ASP A 39 16.73 1.19 13.75
N LEU A 40 17.50 0.20 13.30
CA LEU A 40 18.65 0.40 12.42
C LEU A 40 18.25 0.81 10.98
N ASP A 41 17.02 0.54 10.57
CA ASP A 41 16.53 0.84 9.21
C ASP A 41 15.93 2.25 9.10
N ILE A 42 15.70 2.94 10.25
CA ILE A 42 15.00 4.24 10.29
C ILE A 42 15.72 5.29 9.46
N LEU A 43 17.04 5.37 9.55
CA LEU A 43 17.81 6.39 8.82
C LEU A 43 17.69 6.19 7.31
N VAL A 44 17.78 4.94 6.84
CA VAL A 44 17.64 4.62 5.43
C VAL A 44 16.21 4.93 4.95
N ALA A 45 15.19 4.51 5.70
CA ALA A 45 13.80 4.78 5.37
C ALA A 45 13.50 6.29 5.35
N ARG A 46 13.99 7.05 6.35
CA ARG A 46 13.85 8.51 6.40
C ARG A 46 14.46 9.18 5.17
N ASN A 47 15.70 8.87 4.85
CA ASN A 47 16.39 9.49 3.71
C ASN A 47 15.72 9.12 2.39
N THR A 48 15.20 7.89 2.26
CA THR A 48 14.41 7.49 1.09
C THR A 48 13.11 8.30 0.98
N LEU A 49 12.41 8.53 2.09
CA LEU A 49 11.18 9.33 2.09
C LEU A 49 11.46 10.80 1.80
N LEU A 50 12.53 11.38 2.38
CA LEU A 50 12.93 12.76 2.10
C LEU A 50 13.28 12.95 0.62
N ASP A 51 14.01 12.02 0.01
CA ASP A 51 14.34 12.03 -1.41
C ASP A 51 13.07 11.94 -2.28
N LEU A 52 12.17 11.01 -1.99
CA LEU A 52 10.90 10.86 -2.71
C LEU A 52 10.02 12.12 -2.67
N LEU A 53 10.09 12.86 -1.56
CA LEU A 53 9.30 14.08 -1.33
C LEU A 53 10.06 15.35 -1.70
N ALA A 54 11.28 15.24 -2.23
CA ALA A 54 12.17 16.33 -2.54
C ALA A 54 12.32 17.32 -1.35
N LEU A 55 12.57 16.79 -0.14
CA LEU A 55 12.77 17.55 1.09
C LEU A 55 14.25 17.64 1.42
N ALA A 56 14.69 18.83 1.82
CA ALA A 56 16.11 19.11 2.10
C ALA A 56 16.56 18.57 3.47
N ALA A 57 15.63 18.46 4.43
CA ALA A 57 15.96 18.07 5.81
C ALA A 57 14.75 17.37 6.51
N PRO A 58 15.02 16.55 7.56
CA PRO A 58 13.97 16.01 8.40
C PRO A 58 13.30 17.11 9.25
N SER A 59 12.13 16.79 9.80
CA SER A 59 11.43 17.70 10.71
C SER A 59 12.18 17.84 12.04
N GLU A 60 12.32 19.09 12.52
CA GLU A 60 12.76 19.38 13.88
C GLU A 60 11.62 19.25 14.90
N ALA A 61 10.37 19.34 14.42
CA ALA A 61 9.20 19.20 15.27
C ALA A 61 8.95 17.73 15.64
N LYS A 62 8.55 17.52 16.90
CA LYS A 62 8.13 16.19 17.33
C LYS A 62 6.73 15.89 16.78
N PRO A 63 6.51 14.69 16.20
CA PRO A 63 5.20 14.31 15.73
C PRO A 63 4.20 14.21 16.89
N PRO A 64 2.89 14.44 16.63
CA PRO A 64 1.83 14.27 17.63
C PRO A 64 1.90 12.89 18.29
N LYS A 65 1.41 12.77 19.53
CA LYS A 65 1.45 11.51 20.29
C LYS A 65 0.52 10.44 19.74
N GLU A 66 -0.54 10.86 19.08
CA GLU A 66 -1.54 9.95 18.50
C GLU A 66 -1.07 9.41 17.17
N ASP A 67 -1.04 8.09 17.06
CA ASP A 67 -0.77 7.40 15.80
C ASP A 67 -2.08 6.94 15.18
N PRO A 68 -2.23 7.03 13.85
CA PRO A 68 -3.37 6.44 13.17
C PRO A 68 -3.35 4.91 13.34
N GLU A 69 -4.52 4.29 13.36
CA GLU A 69 -4.65 2.82 13.35
C GLU A 69 -4.20 2.22 12.02
N THR A 70 -4.45 2.95 10.93
CA THR A 70 -4.02 2.59 9.57
C THR A 70 -3.26 3.75 8.94
N PRO A 71 -2.35 3.50 7.98
CA PRO A 71 -1.57 4.57 7.36
C PRO A 71 -2.35 5.36 6.31
N ALA A 72 -3.58 4.94 5.93
CA ALA A 72 -4.30 5.44 4.78
C ALA A 72 -4.47 6.97 4.78
N ALA A 73 -5.01 7.55 5.86
CA ALA A 73 -5.24 8.99 5.94
C ALA A 73 -3.94 9.81 5.89
N LEU A 74 -2.87 9.30 6.51
CA LEU A 74 -1.55 9.93 6.47
C LEU A 74 -0.96 9.89 5.07
N LEU A 75 -1.10 8.76 4.38
CA LEU A 75 -0.63 8.60 3.00
C LEU A 75 -1.43 9.48 2.04
N ASP A 76 -2.76 9.57 2.21
CA ASP A 76 -3.62 10.45 1.41
C ASP A 76 -3.16 11.92 1.54
N GLU A 77 -2.88 12.39 2.76
CA GLU A 77 -2.35 13.72 3.03
C GLU A 77 -0.99 13.94 2.35
N MET A 78 -0.04 13.02 2.54
CA MET A 78 1.30 13.11 1.94
C MET A 78 1.24 13.12 0.39
N VAL A 79 0.38 12.31 -0.20
CA VAL A 79 0.17 12.26 -1.67
C VAL A 79 -0.42 13.57 -2.18
N GLU A 80 -1.39 14.15 -1.47
CA GLU A 80 -1.98 15.43 -1.85
C GLU A 80 -0.96 16.56 -1.79
N LEU A 81 -0.20 16.68 -0.72
CA LEU A 81 0.87 17.67 -0.57
C LEU A 81 1.99 17.49 -1.60
N ALA A 82 2.34 16.24 -1.94
CA ALA A 82 3.31 15.93 -2.98
C ALA A 82 2.82 16.34 -4.38
N ALA A 83 1.52 16.16 -4.66
CA ALA A 83 0.90 16.62 -5.90
C ALA A 83 0.90 18.16 -6.01
N GLN A 84 0.59 18.85 -4.90
CA GLN A 84 0.70 20.33 -4.84
C GLN A 84 2.14 20.84 -4.97
N LYS A 85 3.12 20.01 -4.65
CA LYS A 85 4.56 20.25 -4.88
C LYS A 85 4.99 19.91 -6.31
N GLU A 86 4.06 19.47 -7.16
CA GLU A 86 4.28 19.07 -8.56
C GLU A 86 5.29 17.91 -8.73
N LEU A 87 5.42 17.03 -7.75
CA LEU A 87 6.29 15.86 -7.85
C LEU A 87 5.76 14.82 -8.85
N PHE A 88 4.48 14.92 -9.19
CA PHE A 88 3.80 14.16 -10.25
C PHE A 88 2.50 14.88 -10.64
N ASP A 89 1.92 14.53 -11.79
CA ASP A 89 0.59 15.05 -12.19
C ASP A 89 -0.50 14.48 -11.27
N GLY A 90 -0.93 15.26 -10.28
CA GLY A 90 -1.95 14.91 -9.30
C GLY A 90 -3.35 14.69 -9.88
N ALA A 91 -3.60 15.12 -11.13
CA ALA A 91 -4.86 14.86 -11.82
C ALA A 91 -4.94 13.44 -12.42
N VAL A 92 -3.82 12.68 -12.41
CA VAL A 92 -3.73 11.31 -12.91
C VAL A 92 -3.76 10.34 -11.73
N ASN A 93 -4.89 9.64 -11.56
CA ASN A 93 -5.10 8.75 -10.41
C ASN A 93 -4.02 7.65 -10.30
N GLN A 94 -3.56 7.10 -11.43
CA GLN A 94 -2.51 6.07 -11.41
C GLN A 94 -1.18 6.59 -10.83
N TYR A 95 -0.82 7.84 -11.06
CA TYR A 95 0.38 8.44 -10.46
C TYR A 95 0.23 8.61 -8.96
N ARG A 96 -0.95 9.01 -8.47
CA ARG A 96 -1.25 9.08 -7.03
C ARG A 96 -1.08 7.72 -6.36
N ILE A 97 -1.67 6.67 -6.93
CA ILE A 97 -1.56 5.29 -6.43
C ILE A 97 -0.10 4.81 -6.43
N ASN A 98 0.64 5.08 -7.51
CA ASN A 98 2.04 4.70 -7.60
C ASN A 98 2.89 5.44 -6.57
N PHE A 99 2.65 6.73 -6.35
CA PHE A 99 3.39 7.54 -5.39
C PHE A 99 3.15 7.08 -3.96
N GLU A 100 1.87 6.86 -3.58
CA GLU A 100 1.48 6.27 -2.29
C GLU A 100 2.21 4.94 -2.03
N THR A 101 2.20 4.05 -3.03
CA THR A 101 2.86 2.74 -2.92
C THR A 101 4.38 2.89 -2.74
N ARG A 102 5.02 3.91 -3.37
CA ARG A 102 6.44 4.21 -3.19
C ARG A 102 6.75 4.71 -1.78
N LEU A 103 5.92 5.57 -1.20
CA LEU A 103 6.07 6.04 0.18
C LEU A 103 6.04 4.85 1.16
N MET A 104 5.02 4.01 1.07
CA MET A 104 4.94 2.80 1.90
C MET A 104 6.05 1.80 1.61
N GLY A 105 6.50 1.74 0.36
CA GLY A 105 7.61 0.88 -0.08
C GLY A 105 8.91 1.14 0.68
N ALA A 106 9.16 2.38 1.12
CA ALA A 106 10.32 2.74 1.92
C ALA A 106 10.35 2.07 3.32
N LEU A 107 9.17 1.63 3.81
CA LEU A 107 9.04 0.98 5.10
C LEU A 107 8.86 -0.55 4.99
N MET A 108 8.80 -1.07 3.77
CA MET A 108 8.53 -2.50 3.57
C MET A 108 9.70 -3.39 4.01
N PRO A 109 9.46 -4.43 4.83
CA PRO A 109 10.46 -5.45 5.06
C PRO A 109 10.81 -6.16 3.75
N ARG A 110 12.05 -6.61 3.63
CA ARG A 110 12.51 -7.36 2.44
C ARG A 110 11.74 -8.67 2.30
N GLU A 111 11.56 -9.12 1.07
CA GLU A 111 10.90 -10.40 0.75
C GLU A 111 11.45 -11.57 1.55
N SER A 112 12.79 -11.67 1.65
CA SER A 112 13.47 -12.71 2.43
C SER A 112 13.12 -12.70 3.92
N GLU A 113 12.89 -11.52 4.51
CA GLU A 113 12.48 -11.39 5.92
C GLU A 113 11.00 -11.80 6.11
N VAL A 114 10.15 -11.42 5.17
CA VAL A 114 8.73 -11.79 5.16
C VAL A 114 8.59 -13.31 5.06
N CYS A 115 9.23 -13.93 4.08
CA CYS A 115 9.21 -15.39 3.88
C CYS A 115 9.78 -16.14 5.08
N LYS A 116 10.91 -15.67 5.64
CA LYS A 116 11.52 -16.26 6.85
C LYS A 116 10.57 -16.20 8.05
N LYS A 117 9.92 -15.05 8.27
CA LYS A 117 9.00 -14.88 9.39
C LYS A 117 7.73 -15.71 9.20
N PHE A 118 7.16 -15.74 8.00
CA PHE A 118 6.00 -16.59 7.67
C PHE A 118 6.31 -18.06 7.98
N ARG A 119 7.41 -18.59 7.45
CA ARG A 119 7.85 -19.98 7.70
C ARG A 119 8.04 -20.27 9.19
N LYS A 120 8.67 -19.33 9.92
CA LYS A 120 8.87 -19.48 11.37
C LYS A 120 7.56 -19.57 12.13
N LEU A 121 6.58 -18.75 11.79
CA LEU A 121 5.25 -18.78 12.41
C LEU A 121 4.51 -20.06 12.04
N TYR A 122 4.54 -20.43 10.77
CA TYR A 122 3.91 -21.66 10.29
C TYR A 122 4.41 -22.91 11.05
N VAL A 123 5.73 -23.05 11.18
CA VAL A 123 6.33 -24.20 11.88
C VAL A 123 6.06 -24.19 13.39
N LYS A 124 6.06 -23.01 14.01
CA LYS A 124 5.94 -22.89 15.48
C LYS A 124 4.52 -22.79 16.00
N GLN A 125 3.59 -22.23 15.22
CA GLN A 125 2.25 -21.83 15.66
C GLN A 125 1.15 -22.28 14.69
N GLY A 126 1.51 -22.90 13.56
CA GLY A 126 0.57 -23.39 12.56
C GLY A 126 0.19 -22.39 11.47
N ALA A 127 -0.61 -22.88 10.53
CA ALA A 127 -0.99 -22.12 9.32
C ALA A 127 -1.73 -20.82 9.66
N LYS A 128 -2.72 -20.88 10.56
CA LYS A 128 -3.51 -19.70 10.93
C LYS A 128 -2.65 -18.55 11.45
N ALA A 129 -1.72 -18.81 12.36
CA ALA A 129 -0.85 -17.75 12.88
C ALA A 129 0.05 -17.12 11.81
N ALA A 130 0.48 -17.90 10.82
CA ALA A 130 1.29 -17.41 9.71
C ALA A 130 0.46 -16.56 8.74
N THR A 131 -0.75 -17.01 8.38
CA THR A 131 -1.64 -16.28 7.48
C THR A 131 -2.19 -15.00 8.12
N ASP A 132 -2.62 -15.06 9.40
CA ASP A 132 -3.08 -13.88 10.15
C ASP A 132 -1.98 -12.78 10.20
N TRP A 133 -0.75 -13.19 10.52
CA TRP A 133 0.37 -12.25 10.52
C TRP A 133 0.63 -11.64 9.13
N PHE A 134 0.58 -12.47 8.07
CA PHE A 134 0.82 -12.01 6.71
C PHE A 134 -0.30 -11.09 6.22
N TYR A 135 -1.55 -11.41 6.56
CA TYR A 135 -2.69 -10.53 6.32
C TYR A 135 -2.52 -9.17 6.99
N GLN A 136 -2.16 -9.17 8.29
CA GLN A 136 -1.93 -7.95 9.04
C GLN A 136 -0.79 -7.12 8.44
N LEU A 137 0.30 -7.74 7.99
CA LEU A 137 1.37 -7.05 7.26
C LEU A 137 0.82 -6.34 6.02
N CYS A 138 -0.04 -7.00 5.26
CA CYS A 138 -0.64 -6.42 4.05
C CYS A 138 -1.61 -5.26 4.39
N VAL A 139 -2.29 -5.31 5.52
CA VAL A 139 -3.14 -4.22 6.04
C VAL A 139 -2.27 -3.04 6.50
N ASP A 140 -1.26 -3.30 7.34
CA ASP A 140 -0.36 -2.27 7.89
C ASP A 140 0.42 -1.52 6.80
N THR A 141 0.66 -2.15 5.66
CA THR A 141 1.36 -1.55 4.52
C THR A 141 0.44 -0.91 3.48
N ASN A 142 -0.85 -0.79 3.79
CA ASN A 142 -1.89 -0.30 2.87
C ASN A 142 -1.92 -1.07 1.53
N TYR A 143 -1.32 -2.26 1.48
CA TYR A 143 -1.47 -3.15 0.34
C TYR A 143 -2.91 -3.64 0.22
N ILE A 144 -3.49 -4.12 1.34
CA ILE A 144 -4.94 -4.34 1.46
C ILE A 144 -5.56 -3.01 1.87
N ARG A 145 -6.32 -2.42 0.98
CA ARG A 145 -6.89 -1.07 1.13
C ARG A 145 -8.17 -1.11 1.96
N THR A 146 -8.06 -1.36 3.26
CA THR A 146 -9.20 -1.54 4.17
C THR A 146 -10.15 -0.36 4.17
N ALA A 147 -9.64 0.88 4.11
CA ALA A 147 -10.45 2.10 4.04
C ALA A 147 -11.28 2.19 2.75
N GLN A 148 -10.79 1.60 1.66
CA GLN A 148 -11.54 1.50 0.40
C GLN A 148 -12.52 0.32 0.44
N ILE A 149 -12.08 -0.82 0.97
CA ILE A 149 -12.92 -2.03 1.13
C ILE A 149 -14.15 -1.71 1.98
N ALA A 150 -14.02 -0.89 3.02
CA ALA A 150 -15.12 -0.45 3.87
C ALA A 150 -16.21 0.35 3.12
N LYS A 151 -15.93 0.83 1.90
CA LYS A 151 -16.90 1.52 1.03
C LYS A 151 -17.68 0.56 0.13
N ASN A 152 -17.29 -0.72 0.04
CA ASN A 152 -18.01 -1.72 -0.74
C ASN A 152 -19.45 -1.84 -0.23
N ILE A 153 -20.38 -1.98 -1.15
CA ILE A 153 -21.79 -2.16 -0.84
C ILE A 153 -22.11 -3.64 -0.97
N GLN A 154 -22.64 -4.23 0.11
CA GLN A 154 -22.97 -5.65 0.15
C GLN A 154 -24.41 -5.84 0.61
N TRP A 155 -25.12 -6.81 0.00
CA TRP A 155 -26.44 -7.26 0.43
C TRP A 155 -26.70 -8.67 -0.03
N ASN A 156 -27.63 -9.33 0.64
CA ASN A 156 -28.10 -10.66 0.27
C ASN A 156 -29.44 -10.57 -0.46
N THR A 157 -29.63 -11.44 -1.44
CA THR A 157 -30.90 -11.56 -2.16
C THR A 157 -31.31 -13.03 -2.25
N ALA A 158 -32.61 -13.29 -1.99
CA ALA A 158 -33.16 -14.64 -2.11
C ALA A 158 -33.38 -14.99 -3.59
N THR A 159 -33.01 -16.21 -3.97
CA THR A 159 -33.26 -16.77 -5.28
C THR A 159 -33.89 -18.15 -5.18
N PRO A 160 -34.45 -18.72 -6.24
CA PRO A 160 -34.95 -20.10 -6.25
C PRO A 160 -33.88 -21.16 -5.92
N TYR A 161 -32.59 -20.79 -6.02
CA TYR A 161 -31.45 -21.70 -5.77
C TYR A 161 -30.77 -21.46 -4.42
N GLY A 162 -31.31 -20.55 -3.59
CA GLY A 162 -30.74 -20.15 -2.32
C GLY A 162 -30.47 -18.66 -2.22
N GLU A 163 -29.83 -18.24 -1.14
CA GLU A 163 -29.44 -16.86 -0.91
C GLU A 163 -28.14 -16.54 -1.66
N LEU A 164 -28.12 -15.43 -2.40
CA LEU A 164 -26.93 -14.90 -3.07
C LEU A 164 -26.43 -13.65 -2.36
N GLU A 165 -25.14 -13.62 -2.03
CA GLU A 165 -24.44 -12.41 -1.61
C GLU A 165 -24.03 -11.61 -2.84
N ILE A 166 -24.39 -10.33 -2.87
CA ILE A 166 -24.06 -9.40 -3.95
C ILE A 166 -23.13 -8.32 -3.38
N THR A 167 -22.03 -8.06 -4.06
CA THR A 167 -21.08 -7.02 -3.70
C THR A 167 -20.84 -6.07 -4.87
N ILE A 168 -21.00 -4.75 -4.63
CA ILE A 168 -20.44 -3.71 -5.50
C ILE A 168 -19.06 -3.38 -4.98
N ASN A 169 -18.03 -3.81 -5.71
CA ASN A 169 -16.64 -3.59 -5.34
C ASN A 169 -16.19 -2.18 -5.75
N LEU A 170 -16.21 -1.25 -4.79
CA LEU A 170 -15.73 0.12 -4.96
C LEU A 170 -14.23 0.28 -4.67
N THR A 171 -13.56 -0.79 -4.27
CA THR A 171 -12.12 -0.78 -3.93
C THR A 171 -11.26 -0.69 -5.17
N LYS A 172 -11.65 -1.37 -6.25
CA LYS A 172 -10.90 -1.38 -7.50
C LYS A 172 -11.00 0.00 -8.16
N PRO A 173 -9.88 0.73 -8.33
CA PRO A 173 -9.92 2.03 -8.98
C PRO A 173 -10.34 1.88 -10.43
N GLU A 174 -11.31 2.67 -10.85
CA GLU A 174 -11.62 2.83 -12.27
C GLU A 174 -10.53 3.68 -12.94
N LYS A 175 -10.23 3.36 -14.18
CA LYS A 175 -9.27 4.14 -14.96
C LYS A 175 -9.94 5.43 -15.42
N ASP A 176 -9.37 6.56 -15.04
CA ASP A 176 -9.80 7.86 -15.53
C ASP A 176 -9.39 8.06 -17.00
N PRO A 177 -10.06 8.98 -17.75
CA PRO A 177 -9.76 9.22 -19.16
C PRO A 177 -8.31 9.65 -19.44
N LYS A 178 -7.67 10.39 -18.53
CA LYS A 178 -6.26 10.79 -18.67
C LYS A 178 -5.34 9.60 -18.55
N THR A 179 -5.56 8.73 -17.58
CA THR A 179 -4.82 7.47 -17.42
C THR A 179 -4.92 6.63 -18.71
N ILE A 180 -6.14 6.46 -19.26
CA ILE A 180 -6.35 5.69 -20.49
C ILE A 180 -5.60 6.30 -21.68
N ALA A 181 -5.63 7.62 -21.84
CA ALA A 181 -4.95 8.32 -22.92
C ALA A 181 -3.41 8.16 -22.82
N LEU A 182 -2.85 8.32 -21.62
CA LEU A 182 -1.42 8.18 -21.36
C LEU A 182 -0.94 6.73 -21.52
N GLU A 183 -1.72 5.74 -21.10
CA GLU A 183 -1.39 4.32 -21.27
C GLU A 183 -1.19 3.93 -22.73
N ARG A 184 -2.01 4.48 -23.64
CA ARG A 184 -1.92 4.18 -25.09
C ARG A 184 -0.61 4.68 -25.72
N LEU A 185 0.03 5.67 -25.11
CA LEU A 185 1.29 6.24 -25.59
C LEU A 185 2.52 5.49 -25.06
N GLN A 186 2.33 4.57 -24.11
CA GLN A 186 3.46 3.88 -23.48
C GLN A 186 3.96 2.72 -24.33
N PRO A 187 5.29 2.51 -24.38
CA PRO A 187 5.86 1.33 -24.99
C PRO A 187 5.45 0.07 -24.23
N LYS A 188 5.47 -1.07 -24.92
CA LYS A 188 5.25 -2.37 -24.27
C LYS A 188 6.29 -2.60 -23.18
N SER A 189 5.84 -3.17 -22.06
CA SER A 189 6.72 -3.57 -20.96
C SER A 189 7.49 -4.84 -21.30
N GLY A 190 8.72 -4.94 -20.83
CA GLY A 190 9.43 -6.21 -20.72
C GLY A 190 9.04 -7.05 -19.50
N TYR A 191 8.21 -6.51 -18.60
CA TYR A 191 7.68 -7.25 -17.46
C TYR A 191 6.52 -8.16 -17.88
N PRO A 192 6.22 -9.22 -17.10
CA PRO A 192 5.03 -10.05 -17.31
C PRO A 192 3.76 -9.20 -17.41
N ALA A 193 2.88 -9.55 -18.35
CA ALA A 193 1.61 -8.84 -18.51
C ALA A 193 0.69 -9.02 -17.29
N CYS A 194 0.81 -10.12 -16.56
CA CYS A 194 0.10 -10.38 -15.32
C CYS A 194 0.75 -9.63 -14.17
N MET A 195 0.01 -8.74 -13.53
CA MET A 195 0.48 -7.95 -12.38
C MET A 195 0.71 -8.78 -11.12
N LEU A 196 0.25 -10.02 -11.09
CA LEU A 196 0.35 -10.93 -9.95
C LEU A 196 1.64 -11.75 -9.98
N CYS A 197 2.38 -11.74 -11.11
CA CYS A 197 3.62 -12.48 -11.24
C CYS A 197 4.69 -12.01 -10.23
N LYS A 198 5.45 -12.97 -9.70
CA LYS A 198 6.49 -12.73 -8.68
C LYS A 198 7.58 -11.76 -9.13
N GLU A 199 7.86 -11.70 -10.42
CA GLU A 199 8.85 -10.79 -11.02
C GLU A 199 8.50 -9.32 -10.81
N ASN A 200 7.23 -9.01 -10.49
CA ASN A 200 6.77 -7.65 -10.26
C ASN A 200 6.96 -7.17 -8.82
N ILE A 201 7.37 -8.03 -7.88
CA ILE A 201 7.61 -7.63 -6.49
C ILE A 201 8.64 -6.50 -6.44
N GLY A 202 8.27 -5.39 -5.79
CA GLY A 202 9.14 -4.21 -5.67
C GLY A 202 9.16 -3.29 -6.90
N TYR A 203 8.39 -3.58 -7.95
CA TYR A 203 8.32 -2.73 -9.13
C TYR A 203 7.78 -1.33 -8.80
N ALA A 204 8.47 -0.28 -9.29
CA ALA A 204 8.15 1.11 -8.95
C ALA A 204 6.86 1.65 -9.59
N GLY A 205 6.32 0.93 -10.56
CA GLY A 205 5.12 1.36 -11.28
C GLY A 205 5.38 2.34 -12.42
N ARG A 206 4.39 2.46 -13.27
CA ARG A 206 4.29 3.44 -14.35
C ARG A 206 2.81 3.61 -14.72
N ILE A 207 2.51 4.48 -15.66
CA ILE A 207 1.11 4.81 -15.98
C ILE A 207 0.26 3.59 -16.40
N ASN A 208 0.83 2.64 -17.12
CA ASN A 208 0.12 1.44 -17.60
C ASN A 208 0.44 0.17 -16.81
N PHE A 209 1.12 0.29 -15.66
CA PHE A 209 1.46 -0.84 -14.81
C PHE A 209 1.63 -0.37 -13.35
N PRO A 210 0.78 -0.80 -12.40
CA PRO A 210 0.80 -0.29 -11.04
C PRO A 210 2.10 -0.62 -10.30
N ALA A 211 2.45 0.24 -9.35
CA ALA A 211 3.54 0.01 -8.41
C ALA A 211 3.29 -1.24 -7.54
N ARG A 212 4.34 -1.96 -7.21
CA ARG A 212 4.33 -3.22 -6.47
C ARG A 212 5.32 -3.25 -5.30
N GLN A 213 5.73 -2.10 -4.79
CA GLN A 213 6.70 -2.04 -3.68
C GLN A 213 6.13 -2.57 -2.37
N THR A 214 4.81 -2.47 -2.16
CA THR A 214 4.13 -3.05 -0.98
C THR A 214 3.69 -4.50 -1.19
N HIS A 215 3.79 -5.04 -2.41
CA HIS A 215 3.42 -6.41 -2.70
C HIS A 215 4.45 -7.40 -2.18
N ARG A 216 3.98 -8.47 -1.53
CA ARG A 216 4.78 -9.60 -1.06
C ARG A 216 4.07 -10.91 -1.39
N ILE A 217 4.88 -11.92 -1.68
CA ILE A 217 4.41 -13.27 -2.01
C ILE A 217 5.17 -14.26 -1.14
N VAL A 218 4.49 -15.19 -0.51
CA VAL A 218 5.15 -16.21 0.31
C VAL A 218 5.07 -17.58 -0.35
N PRO A 219 6.21 -18.29 -0.50
CA PRO A 219 6.22 -19.65 -1.04
C PRO A 219 5.61 -20.63 -0.03
N ILE A 220 4.72 -21.49 -0.49
CA ILE A 220 4.11 -22.59 0.26
C ILE A 220 4.25 -23.89 -0.53
N THR A 221 4.32 -25.02 0.18
CA THR A 221 4.36 -26.35 -0.45
C THR A 221 3.03 -27.05 -0.24
N LEU A 222 2.38 -27.45 -1.33
CA LEU A 222 1.14 -28.22 -1.33
C LEU A 222 1.32 -29.48 -2.15
N ALA A 223 1.02 -30.63 -1.58
CA ALA A 223 1.16 -31.96 -2.23
C ALA A 223 2.55 -32.21 -2.85
N GLY A 224 3.61 -31.63 -2.28
CA GLY A 224 5.00 -31.76 -2.77
C GLY A 224 5.39 -30.76 -3.84
N GLU A 225 4.49 -29.93 -4.34
CA GLU A 225 4.75 -28.89 -5.34
C GLU A 225 4.80 -27.50 -4.71
N GLN A 226 5.52 -26.59 -5.33
CA GLN A 226 5.66 -25.23 -4.86
C GLN A 226 4.56 -24.33 -5.43
N PHE A 227 3.85 -23.67 -4.54
CA PHE A 227 2.90 -22.61 -4.83
C PHE A 227 3.35 -21.31 -4.18
N TYR A 228 2.69 -20.22 -4.55
CA TYR A 228 2.89 -18.89 -3.99
C TYR A 228 1.56 -18.35 -3.49
N LEU A 229 1.55 -17.88 -2.24
CA LEU A 229 0.40 -17.25 -1.60
C LEU A 229 0.58 -15.75 -1.59
N GLN A 230 -0.43 -15.01 -2.02
CA GLN A 230 -0.55 -13.56 -1.88
C GLN A 230 -1.98 -13.15 -1.54
N TYR A 231 -2.16 -12.02 -0.87
CA TYR A 231 -3.48 -11.44 -0.67
C TYR A 231 -3.86 -10.52 -1.85
N SER A 232 -5.18 -10.33 -2.03
CA SER A 232 -5.71 -9.39 -3.02
C SER A 232 -5.82 -7.98 -2.42
N PRO A 233 -5.30 -6.94 -3.08
CA PRO A 233 -5.44 -5.56 -2.60
C PRO A 233 -6.86 -5.01 -2.76
N TYR A 234 -7.66 -5.60 -3.64
CA TYR A 234 -9.03 -5.17 -3.99
C TYR A 234 -10.06 -6.22 -3.59
N ALA A 235 -9.95 -6.69 -2.36
CA ALA A 235 -10.79 -7.76 -1.85
C ALA A 235 -12.26 -7.35 -1.75
N TYR A 236 -13.13 -8.25 -2.18
CA TYR A 236 -14.58 -8.18 -1.95
C TYR A 236 -15.07 -9.27 -0.99
N PHE A 237 -14.21 -10.22 -0.67
CA PHE A 237 -14.37 -11.17 0.44
C PHE A 237 -13.32 -10.89 1.52
N HIS A 238 -13.67 -11.20 2.76
CA HIS A 238 -12.72 -11.12 3.87
C HIS A 238 -11.54 -12.06 3.62
N GLU A 239 -10.31 -11.55 3.84
CA GLU A 239 -9.06 -12.31 3.68
C GLU A 239 -8.88 -12.97 2.29
N HIS A 240 -9.44 -12.37 1.24
CA HIS A 240 -9.30 -12.89 -0.12
C HIS A 240 -7.82 -13.05 -0.51
N CYS A 241 -7.42 -14.28 -0.77
CA CYS A 241 -6.06 -14.63 -1.19
C CYS A 241 -6.05 -15.30 -2.55
N ILE A 242 -4.87 -15.35 -3.16
CA ILE A 242 -4.61 -15.95 -4.46
C ILE A 242 -3.45 -16.92 -4.28
N MET A 243 -3.62 -18.15 -4.74
CA MET A 243 -2.54 -19.12 -4.85
C MET A 243 -2.13 -19.26 -6.30
N LEU A 244 -0.84 -19.11 -6.55
CA LEU A 244 -0.23 -19.17 -7.88
C LEU A 244 0.68 -20.40 -7.96
N HIS A 245 0.73 -21.03 -9.13
CA HIS A 245 1.73 -22.01 -9.50
C HIS A 245 2.62 -21.42 -10.59
N ASP A 246 3.91 -21.79 -10.65
CA ASP A 246 4.85 -21.36 -11.71
C ASP A 246 4.49 -21.96 -13.06
#